data_cff2c3900f0982d9cb33cf3a4362fc66
#
_entry.id   cff2c3900f0982d9cb33cf3a4362fc66
#
_cell.length_a   1.000
_cell.length_b   1.000
_cell.length_c   1.000
_cell.angle_alpha   90.00
_cell.angle_beta   90.00
_cell.angle_gamma   90.00
#
_symmetry.space_group_name_H-M   'P 1'
#
loop_
_entity.id
_entity.type
_entity.pdbx_description
1 polymer ?
#
loop_
_entity_poly.entity_id
_entity_poly.type
_entity_poly.pdbx_seq_one_letter_code
_entity_poly.pdbx_strand_id
1 'polypeptide(L)'
;MRSVYIVAYDIADNKRRTRVFTKLKGYGEALQYSLFRCILTPMQRLQLRTDLWEILNKAEDRLLLIDLGPDEGRGKTAIETWGLPLDDPAPSGGPLIF
;
A
#
# COMPACT_ATOMS: atom_id res chain seq x y z
N MET A 1 16.20 -10.23 3.30
CA MET A 1 15.09 -10.26 4.27
C MET A 1 14.02 -9.26 3.87
N ARG A 2 12.78 -9.66 3.98
CA ARG A 2 11.66 -8.78 3.62
C ARG A 2 10.92 -8.33 4.85
N SER A 3 10.40 -7.12 4.78
CA SER A 3 9.57 -6.57 5.84
C SER A 3 8.20 -6.21 5.29
N VAL A 4 7.24 -6.16 6.18
CA VAL A 4 5.87 -5.78 5.82
C VAL A 4 5.70 -4.30 6.09
N TYR A 5 5.20 -3.59 5.09
CA TYR A 5 4.94 -2.16 5.20
C TYR A 5 3.48 -1.88 4.90
N ILE A 6 2.93 -0.94 5.64
CA ILE A 6 1.64 -0.36 5.28
C ILE A 6 1.92 0.98 4.64
N VAL A 7 1.34 1.18 3.48
CA VAL A 7 1.45 2.44 2.75
C VAL A 7 0.07 3.06 2.72
N ALA A 8 -0.05 4.24 3.29
CA ALA A 8 -1.30 4.99 3.30
C ALA A 8 -1.06 6.33 2.63
N TYR A 9 -1.99 6.76 1.80
CA TYR A 9 -1.79 8.01 1.10
C TYR A 9 -3.06 8.85 1.06
N ASP A 10 -2.83 10.16 0.97
CA ASP A 10 -3.89 11.15 0.85
C ASP A 10 -3.44 12.10 -0.27
N ILE A 11 -4.06 11.96 -1.43
CA ILE A 11 -3.62 12.64 -2.63
C ILE A 11 -4.74 13.51 -3.17
N ALA A 12 -4.42 14.79 -3.39
CA ALA A 12 -5.43 15.78 -3.72
C ALA A 12 -5.99 15.65 -5.13
N ASP A 13 -5.18 15.17 -6.06
CA ASP A 13 -5.55 15.14 -7.47
C ASP A 13 -5.95 13.73 -7.91
N ASN A 14 -7.04 13.62 -8.64
CA ASN A 14 -7.53 12.31 -9.06
C ASN A 14 -6.57 11.56 -9.97
N LYS A 15 -5.92 12.25 -10.88
CA LYS A 15 -4.98 11.60 -11.79
C LYS A 15 -3.77 11.07 -11.06
N ARG A 16 -3.23 11.88 -10.15
CA ARG A 16 -2.09 11.43 -9.36
C ARG A 16 -2.49 10.28 -8.44
N ARG A 17 -3.69 10.33 -7.87
CA ARG A 17 -4.18 9.25 -7.00
C ARG A 17 -4.24 7.94 -7.77
N THR A 18 -4.76 7.96 -8.99
CA THR A 18 -4.83 6.78 -9.83
C THR A 18 -3.44 6.26 -10.17
N ARG A 19 -2.51 7.15 -10.46
CA ARG A 19 -1.14 6.73 -10.78
C ARG A 19 -0.46 6.08 -9.59
N VAL A 20 -0.66 6.63 -8.39
CA VAL A 20 -0.10 6.04 -7.18
C VAL A 20 -0.71 4.67 -6.92
N PHE A 21 -2.02 4.56 -7.06
CA PHE A 21 -2.72 3.29 -6.88
C PHE A 21 -2.16 2.22 -7.83
N THR A 22 -2.06 2.56 -9.11
CA THR A 22 -1.55 1.64 -10.11
C THR A 22 -0.11 1.23 -9.80
N LYS A 23 0.72 2.17 -9.40
CA LYS A 23 2.11 1.88 -9.07
C LYS A 23 2.20 0.95 -7.86
N LEU A 24 1.42 1.23 -6.83
CA LEU A 24 1.43 0.41 -5.61
C LEU A 24 0.93 -1.01 -5.88
N LYS A 25 0.02 -1.19 -6.82
CA LYS A 25 -0.43 -2.53 -7.16
C LYS A 25 0.70 -3.39 -7.72
N GLY A 26 1.74 -2.79 -8.23
CA GLY A 26 2.91 -3.54 -8.67
C GLY A 26 3.84 -3.95 -7.54
N TYR A 27 3.61 -3.44 -6.33
CA TYR A 27 4.46 -3.71 -5.17
C TYR A 27 3.76 -4.44 -4.04
N GLY A 28 2.43 -4.40 -4.00
CA GLY A 28 1.70 -5.01 -2.91
C GLY A 28 0.23 -5.16 -3.23
N GLU A 29 -0.56 -5.32 -2.19
CA GLU A 29 -2.00 -5.52 -2.33
C GLU A 29 -2.77 -4.43 -1.61
N ALA A 30 -3.86 -4.02 -2.21
CA ALA A 30 -4.73 -3.02 -1.62
C ALA A 30 -5.53 -3.67 -0.48
N LEU A 31 -5.47 -3.07 0.69
CA LEU A 31 -6.31 -3.47 1.82
C LEU A 31 -7.59 -2.66 1.81
N GLN A 32 -7.45 -1.39 1.47
CA GLN A 32 -8.55 -0.46 1.29
C GLN A 32 -8.14 0.48 0.17
N TYR A 33 -9.02 1.39 -0.18
CA TYR A 33 -8.82 2.23 -1.34
C TYR A 33 -7.49 2.97 -1.34
N SER A 34 -7.09 3.54 -0.21
CA SER A 34 -5.82 4.27 -0.11
C SER A 34 -4.87 3.65 0.89
N LEU A 35 -4.95 2.33 1.05
CA LEU A 35 -4.16 1.62 2.02
C LEU A 35 -3.65 0.32 1.40
N PHE A 36 -2.34 0.15 1.37
CA PHE A 36 -1.70 -1.02 0.78
C PHE A 36 -0.82 -1.74 1.79
N ARG A 37 -0.73 -3.05 1.63
CA ARG A 37 0.26 -3.86 2.33
C ARG A 37 1.30 -4.28 1.30
N CYS A 38 2.55 -3.96 1.56
CA CYS A 38 3.66 -4.30 0.69
C CYS A 38 4.69 -5.10 1.47
N ILE A 39 5.15 -6.21 0.91
CA ILE A 39 6.20 -7.02 1.53
C ILE A 39 7.43 -6.84 0.66
N LEU A 40 8.42 -6.13 1.20
CA LEU A 40 9.53 -5.63 0.38
C LEU A 40 10.88 -5.91 1.01
N THR A 41 11.85 -6.15 0.15
CA THR A 41 13.26 -6.09 0.53
C THR A 41 13.66 -4.62 0.67
N PRO A 42 14.80 -4.33 1.31
CA PRO A 42 15.27 -2.94 1.38
C PRO A 42 15.44 -2.28 0.02
N MET A 43 15.90 -3.04 -0.97
CA MET A 43 16.06 -2.50 -2.32
C MET A 43 14.72 -2.17 -2.95
N GLN A 44 13.74 -3.05 -2.78
CA GLN A 44 12.41 -2.81 -3.30
C GLN A 44 11.74 -1.60 -2.63
N ARG A 45 11.98 -1.44 -1.33
CA ARG A 45 11.44 -0.30 -0.61
C ARG A 45 12.01 1.00 -1.17
N LEU A 46 13.30 1.01 -1.44
CA LEU A 46 13.94 2.20 -2.03
C LEU A 46 13.39 2.48 -3.42
N GLN A 47 13.21 1.43 -4.21
CA GLN A 47 12.66 1.59 -5.56
C GLN A 47 11.24 2.14 -5.52
N LEU A 48 10.42 1.63 -4.61
CA LEU A 48 9.06 2.11 -4.44
C LEU A 48 9.05 3.59 -4.07
N ARG A 49 9.93 3.99 -3.15
CA ARG A 49 10.03 5.40 -2.76
C ARG A 49 10.37 6.27 -3.95
N THR A 50 11.33 5.85 -4.76
CA THR A 50 11.73 6.59 -5.94
C THR A 50 10.57 6.72 -6.93
N ASP A 51 9.88 5.62 -7.19
CA ASP A 51 8.76 5.62 -8.13
C ASP A 51 7.63 6.54 -7.68
N LEU A 52 7.29 6.48 -6.40
CA LEU A 52 6.19 7.29 -5.89
C LEU A 52 6.58 8.76 -5.77
N TRP A 53 7.84 9.03 -5.45
CA TRP A 53 8.31 10.40 -5.32
C TRP A 53 8.12 11.19 -6.60
N GLU A 54 8.27 10.53 -7.73
CA GLU A 54 8.10 11.18 -9.04
C GLU A 54 6.65 11.54 -9.33
N ILE A 55 5.73 10.82 -8.73
CA ILE A 55 4.30 11.07 -8.96
C ILE A 55 3.75 12.13 -8.04
N LEU A 56 4.19 12.13 -6.78
CA LEU A 56 3.61 12.96 -5.74
C LEU A 56 3.86 14.44 -5.95
N ASN A 57 2.87 15.24 -5.60
CA ASN A 57 3.05 16.69 -5.45
C ASN A 57 3.37 16.94 -3.97
N LYS A 58 4.61 17.33 -3.70
CA LYS A 58 5.09 17.41 -2.32
C LYS A 58 4.41 18.50 -1.50
N ALA A 59 3.72 19.43 -2.16
CA ALA A 59 3.02 20.50 -1.46
C ALA A 59 1.56 20.13 -1.15
N GLU A 60 0.98 19.17 -1.87
CA GLU A 60 -0.44 18.86 -1.75
C GLU A 60 -0.73 17.46 -1.27
N ASP A 61 0.22 16.56 -1.44
CA ASP A 61 -0.02 15.14 -1.20
C ASP A 61 0.75 14.66 0.02
N ARG A 62 0.19 13.62 0.67
CA ARG A 62 0.84 12.99 1.82
C ARG A 62 0.85 11.49 1.61
N LEU A 63 1.96 10.87 2.00
CA LEU A 63 2.06 9.42 1.97
C LEU A 63 2.78 8.98 3.23
N LEU A 64 2.23 7.97 3.89
CA LEU A 64 2.82 7.39 5.09
C LEU A 64 3.29 5.98 4.79
N LEU A 65 4.47 5.65 5.29
CA LEU A 65 4.98 4.29 5.23
C LEU A 65 5.17 3.82 6.67
N ILE A 66 4.53 2.71 7.02
CA ILE A 66 4.59 2.16 8.36
C ILE A 66 5.29 0.81 8.28
N ASP A 67 6.40 0.68 8.99
CA ASP A 67 7.18 -0.56 9.00
C ASP A 67 6.66 -1.46 10.11
N LEU A 68 6.12 -2.61 9.73
CA LEU A 68 5.60 -3.59 10.69
C LEU A 68 6.62 -4.65 11.04
N GLY A 69 7.82 -4.58 10.48
CA GLY A 69 8.88 -5.51 10.78
C GLY A 69 8.96 -6.69 9.84
N PRO A 70 9.80 -7.64 10.17
CA PRO A 70 10.08 -8.76 9.27
C PRO A 70 8.83 -9.55 8.91
N ASP A 71 8.80 -10.01 7.67
CA ASP A 71 7.71 -10.79 7.13
C ASP A 71 7.41 -12.04 7.94
N GLU A 72 8.45 -12.67 8.48
CA GLU A 72 8.29 -13.89 9.27
C GLU A 72 8.21 -13.64 10.77
N GLY A 73 8.10 -12.40 11.16
CA GLY A 73 8.00 -12.04 12.57
C GLY A 73 6.71 -11.30 12.82
N ARG A 74 6.83 -10.18 13.53
CA ARG A 74 5.65 -9.39 13.88
C ARG A 74 4.89 -8.89 12.66
N GLY A 75 5.57 -8.66 11.56
CA GLY A 75 4.90 -8.21 10.34
C GLY A 75 3.83 -9.18 9.86
N LYS A 76 4.04 -10.46 10.09
CA LYS A 76 3.11 -11.48 9.64
C LYS A 76 1.80 -11.46 10.41
N THR A 77 1.83 -11.09 11.68
CA THR A 77 0.66 -11.16 12.55
C THR A 77 0.13 -9.81 12.99
N ALA A 78 0.76 -8.73 12.55
CA ALA A 78 0.43 -7.40 13.05
C ALA A 78 -0.91 -6.87 12.53
N ILE A 79 -1.40 -7.40 11.41
CA ILE A 79 -2.63 -6.93 10.80
C ILE A 79 -3.73 -7.95 11.07
N GLU A 80 -4.81 -7.47 11.67
CA GLU A 80 -6.03 -8.25 11.86
C GLU A 80 -7.12 -7.63 11.03
N THR A 81 -7.96 -8.45 10.47
CA THR A 81 -9.14 -7.96 9.77
C THR A 81 -10.37 -8.35 10.55
N TRP A 82 -11.27 -7.40 10.65
CA TRP A 82 -12.55 -7.61 11.32
C TRP A 82 -13.61 -7.45 10.25
N GLY A 83 -14.44 -8.44 10.11
CA GLY A 83 -15.40 -8.47 9.03
C GLY A 83 -14.87 -9.29 7.87
N LEU A 84 -14.90 -8.75 6.67
CA LEU A 84 -14.48 -9.49 5.50
C LEU A 84 -12.97 -9.73 5.51
N PRO A 85 -12.51 -10.97 5.31
CA PRO A 85 -11.08 -11.25 5.29
C PRO A 85 -10.38 -10.56 4.12
N LEU A 86 -9.11 -10.24 4.32
CA LEU A 86 -8.32 -9.60 3.28
C LEU A 86 -8.15 -10.49 2.05
N ASP A 87 -8.06 -11.79 2.26
CA ASP A 87 -7.81 -12.72 1.16
C ASP A 87 -9.04 -13.08 0.37
N ASP A 88 -10.21 -12.69 0.86
CA ASP A 88 -11.44 -12.96 0.15
C ASP A 88 -11.50 -12.10 -1.09
N PRO A 89 -11.70 -12.69 -2.25
CA PRO A 89 -11.89 -11.89 -3.44
C PRO A 89 -13.13 -11.05 -3.25
N ALA A 90 -13.05 -9.83 -3.65
CA ALA A 90 -14.18 -8.96 -3.58
C ALA A 90 -15.31 -9.61 -4.36
N PRO A 91 -16.48 -9.67 -3.79
CA PRO A 91 -17.60 -10.21 -4.52
C PRO A 91 -17.82 -9.34 -5.70
N SER A 92 -17.83 -9.98 -6.76
CA SER A 92 -18.04 -9.39 -7.98
C SER A 92 -17.94 -7.94 -7.97
N GLY A 93 -17.10 -7.54 -8.45
CA GLY A 93 -17.01 -6.27 -8.66
C GLY A 93 -16.72 -5.51 -7.54
N GLY A 94 -16.53 -6.02 -6.76
CA GLY A 94 -16.37 -5.37 -5.73
C GLY A 94 -15.57 -4.36 -5.50
N PRO A 95 -15.53 -3.91 -5.48
CA PRO A 95 -14.82 -3.17 -5.26
C PRO A 95 -14.60 -2.62 -4.19
N LEU A 96 -14.38 -2.52 -3.98
CA LEU A 96 -14.05 -2.18 -3.26
C LEU A 96 -14.04 -1.04 -2.98
N ILE A 97 -14.26 -0.70 -3.13
CA ILE A 97 -14.17 0.12 -2.99
C ILE A 97 -14.02 0.92 -2.55
N PHE A 98 -14.07 1.40 -2.38
CA PHE A 98 -13.87 2.14 -2.14
C PHE A 98 -13.93 2.72 -2.16
#